data_b87c3806e843892ab9c3504355461d7e
#
_entry.id   b87c3806e843892ab9c3504355461d7e
#
_cell.length_a   1.000
_cell.length_b   1.000
_cell.length_c   1.000
_cell.angle_alpha   90.00
_cell.angle_beta   90.00
_cell.angle_gamma   90.00
#
_symmetry.space_group_name_H-M   'P 1'
#
loop_
_entity.id
_entity.type
_entity.pdbx_description
1 polymer ?
#
loop_
_entity_poly.entity_id
_entity_poly.type
_entity_poly.pdbx_seq_one_letter_code
_entity_poly.pdbx_strand_id
1 'polypeptide(L)'
;TDKRYFGFDNTYILIYLKDDIVVGISGNASSMNFDGTVSYGTSAATLVSNGWVDVGWYKTTAGDAAAYSKDVDNATIIAFADAYGDDKVYSIQIFNNAYSIADMTQCRETTLPMNYSADVLTEMETETFEILNAYLVNTGVRDADVKAIRKNTKVSNVARAYSKKIADGRQTDAADVEERDSAQIKAALENAGISLSGKKRYWGERIMIGNMDAIGFANSVIESNDARNTLISADYTICGIGASVYTESAGKAVYYPNMVIDFIDKISTPVSYTH
;
A
#
# COMPACT_ATOMS: atom_id res chain seq x y z
N THR A 1 8.64 -8.40 14.04
CA THR A 1 7.70 -9.46 13.60
C THR A 1 6.29 -8.93 13.73
N ASP A 2 5.54 -8.97 12.65
CA ASP A 2 4.18 -8.46 12.61
C ASP A 2 3.20 -9.60 12.86
N LYS A 3 2.14 -9.33 13.58
CA LYS A 3 1.00 -10.26 13.66
C LYS A 3 -0.22 -9.58 13.06
N ARG A 4 -0.89 -10.29 12.17
CA ARG A 4 -2.08 -9.85 11.48
C ARG A 4 -3.32 -10.49 12.06
N TYR A 5 -4.38 -9.71 12.11
CA TYR A 5 -5.71 -10.22 12.39
C TYR A 5 -6.65 -9.67 11.33
N PHE A 6 -7.02 -10.54 10.39
CA PHE A 6 -8.08 -10.29 9.43
C PHE A 6 -9.27 -11.12 9.87
N GLY A 7 -10.22 -10.50 10.53
CA GLY A 7 -11.30 -11.25 11.13
C GLY A 7 -12.68 -10.93 10.63
N PHE A 8 -12.83 -9.80 9.92
CA PHE A 8 -14.12 -9.35 9.44
C PHE A 8 -13.94 -8.70 8.07
N ASP A 9 -14.91 -8.86 7.20
CA ASP A 9 -14.87 -8.37 5.83
C ASP A 9 -14.32 -6.92 5.76
N ASN A 10 -13.22 -6.76 5.01
CA ASN A 10 -12.58 -5.48 4.74
C ASN A 10 -12.05 -4.72 5.96
N THR A 11 -11.73 -5.42 7.02
CA THR A 11 -11.08 -4.88 8.22
C THR A 11 -9.71 -5.52 8.41
N TYR A 12 -8.71 -4.71 8.71
CA TYR A 12 -7.39 -5.20 9.10
C TYR A 12 -6.93 -4.56 10.41
N ILE A 13 -6.12 -5.29 11.15
CA ILE A 13 -5.36 -4.81 12.30
C ILE A 13 -3.97 -5.43 12.20
N LEU A 14 -2.95 -4.58 12.14
CA LEU A 14 -1.54 -4.96 12.18
C LEU A 14 -0.96 -4.63 13.55
N ILE A 15 -0.22 -5.55 14.13
CA ILE A 15 0.43 -5.39 15.42
C ILE A 15 1.94 -5.44 15.21
N TYR A 16 2.63 -4.36 15.54
CA TYR A 16 4.08 -4.26 15.46
C TYR A 16 4.71 -4.75 16.76
N LEU A 17 5.63 -5.70 16.63
CA LEU A 17 6.32 -6.30 17.77
C LEU A 17 7.82 -6.03 17.69
N LYS A 18 8.41 -5.65 18.79
CA LYS A 18 9.84 -5.64 19.00
C LYS A 18 10.16 -6.40 20.30
N ASP A 19 11.00 -7.43 20.20
CA ASP A 19 11.37 -8.28 21.33
C ASP A 19 10.13 -8.81 22.08
N ASP A 20 9.12 -9.27 21.35
CA ASP A 20 7.81 -9.74 21.81
C ASP A 20 6.93 -8.69 22.53
N ILE A 21 7.34 -7.41 22.50
CA ILE A 21 6.57 -6.30 23.07
C ILE A 21 5.81 -5.60 21.93
N VAL A 22 4.53 -5.30 22.15
CA VAL A 22 3.73 -4.49 21.23
C VAL A 22 4.25 -3.06 21.26
N VAL A 23 4.75 -2.59 20.12
CA VAL A 23 5.29 -1.22 19.96
C VAL A 23 4.43 -0.35 19.07
N GLY A 24 3.48 -0.93 18.36
CA GLY A 24 2.53 -0.20 17.53
C GLY A 24 1.36 -1.06 17.09
N ILE A 25 0.30 -0.40 16.66
CA ILE A 25 -0.91 -1.00 16.10
C ILE A 25 -1.35 -0.12 14.93
N SER A 26 -1.78 -0.74 13.85
CA SER A 26 -2.39 -0.05 12.72
C SER A 26 -3.66 -0.76 12.29
N GLY A 27 -4.63 -0.01 11.78
CA GLY A 27 -5.85 -0.63 11.29
C GLY A 27 -6.86 0.35 10.72
N ASN A 28 -7.95 -0.21 10.21
CA ASN A 28 -9.09 0.50 9.66
C ASN A 28 -10.42 0.11 10.33
N ALA A 29 -10.38 -0.58 11.44
CA ALA A 29 -11.59 -1.02 12.11
C ALA A 29 -12.43 0.17 12.60
N SER A 30 -13.73 0.16 12.30
CA SER A 30 -14.66 1.19 12.75
C SER A 30 -14.78 1.28 14.28
N SER A 31 -14.44 0.20 14.99
CA SER A 31 -14.37 0.14 16.45
C SER A 31 -13.07 0.72 17.02
N MET A 32 -12.06 1.00 16.18
CA MET A 32 -10.84 1.66 16.62
C MET A 32 -11.16 3.12 16.90
N ASN A 33 -11.19 3.47 18.18
CA ASN A 33 -11.39 4.83 18.63
C ASN A 33 -10.27 5.17 19.60
N PHE A 34 -9.47 6.16 19.26
CA PHE A 34 -8.35 6.58 20.04
C PHE A 34 -8.55 7.98 20.60
N ASP A 35 -8.23 8.14 21.87
CA ASP A 35 -8.35 9.43 22.57
C ASP A 35 -9.78 10.03 22.50
N GLY A 36 -10.79 9.24 22.15
CA GLY A 36 -12.15 9.72 21.96
C GLY A 36 -12.37 10.73 20.83
N THR A 37 -11.31 11.06 20.07
CA THR A 37 -11.33 12.13 19.06
C THR A 37 -11.13 11.63 17.64
N VAL A 38 -10.59 10.42 17.46
CA VAL A 38 -10.36 9.85 16.14
C VAL A 38 -10.90 8.42 16.04
N SER A 39 -11.58 8.15 14.94
CA SER A 39 -12.02 6.84 14.51
C SER A 39 -12.07 6.79 12.98
N TYR A 40 -12.28 5.61 12.43
CA TYR A 40 -12.62 5.48 11.01
C TYR A 40 -13.79 6.40 10.64
N GLY A 41 -13.65 7.14 9.53
CA GLY A 41 -14.68 8.08 9.06
C GLY A 41 -14.68 9.46 9.72
N THR A 42 -13.78 9.73 10.68
CA THR A 42 -13.59 11.09 11.23
C THR A 42 -13.09 12.02 10.14
N SER A 43 -13.69 13.22 9.97
CA SER A 43 -13.23 14.18 8.97
C SER A 43 -11.90 14.83 9.37
N ALA A 44 -11.08 15.21 8.41
CA ALA A 44 -9.84 15.95 8.63
C ALA A 44 -10.09 17.28 9.38
N ALA A 45 -11.17 17.98 9.04
CA ALA A 45 -11.58 19.19 9.77
C ALA A 45 -11.84 18.93 11.26
N THR A 46 -12.44 17.78 11.60
CA THR A 46 -12.62 17.37 12.99
C THR A 46 -11.29 17.05 13.68
N LEU A 47 -10.35 16.42 12.98
CA LEU A 47 -9.00 16.18 13.51
C LEU A 47 -8.32 17.50 13.87
N VAL A 48 -8.27 18.44 12.93
CA VAL A 48 -7.66 19.77 13.15
C VAL A 48 -8.31 20.50 14.32
N SER A 49 -9.66 20.51 14.42
CA SER A 49 -10.37 21.16 15.52
C SER A 49 -10.08 20.51 16.89
N ASN A 50 -9.66 19.27 16.93
CA ASN A 50 -9.24 18.54 18.13
C ASN A 50 -7.72 18.56 18.37
N GLY A 51 -7.00 19.47 17.70
CA GLY A 51 -5.58 19.73 17.93
C GLY A 51 -4.62 18.74 17.24
N TRP A 52 -5.11 17.98 16.26
CA TRP A 52 -4.24 17.18 15.40
C TRP A 52 -3.47 18.08 14.44
N VAL A 53 -2.24 17.71 14.13
CA VAL A 53 -1.36 18.49 13.26
C VAL A 53 -1.00 17.70 12.01
N ASP A 54 -0.89 18.40 10.89
CA ASP A 54 -0.38 17.86 9.64
C ASP A 54 1.08 17.37 9.82
N VAL A 55 1.35 16.12 9.50
CA VAL A 55 2.71 15.55 9.60
C VAL A 55 3.58 15.85 8.38
N GLY A 56 3.05 16.52 7.36
CA GLY A 56 3.79 16.92 6.17
C GLY A 56 4.04 15.79 5.16
N TRP A 57 3.58 14.59 5.47
CA TRP A 57 3.64 13.44 4.54
C TRP A 57 2.43 13.48 3.64
N TYR A 58 2.50 12.84 2.49
CA TYR A 58 1.36 12.68 1.60
C TYR A 58 0.50 13.95 1.50
N LYS A 59 0.85 14.83 0.59
CA LYS A 59 0.05 16.00 0.29
C LYS A 59 -0.52 15.90 -1.12
N THR A 60 -1.75 16.36 -1.28
CA THR A 60 -2.33 16.55 -2.61
C THR A 60 -1.52 17.59 -3.39
N THR A 61 -1.72 17.66 -4.70
CA THR A 61 -1.15 18.72 -5.55
C THR A 61 -1.65 20.11 -5.15
N ALA A 62 -2.80 20.22 -4.46
CA ALA A 62 -3.32 21.45 -3.88
C ALA A 62 -2.69 21.79 -2.53
N GLY A 63 -1.90 20.88 -1.94
CA GLY A 63 -1.24 21.05 -0.65
C GLY A 63 -2.07 20.59 0.55
N ASP A 64 -3.24 19.97 0.34
CA ASP A 64 -4.05 19.41 1.42
C ASP A 64 -3.35 18.23 2.07
N ALA A 65 -3.37 18.19 3.39
CA ALA A 65 -2.73 17.13 4.14
C ALA A 65 -3.56 15.84 4.09
N ALA A 66 -2.87 14.71 3.95
CA ALA A 66 -3.46 13.39 3.98
C ALA A 66 -3.17 12.63 5.29
N ALA A 67 -2.25 13.11 6.11
CA ALA A 67 -1.87 12.48 7.36
C ALA A 67 -1.78 13.51 8.49
N TYR A 68 -2.38 13.17 9.62
CA TYR A 68 -2.44 13.99 10.82
C TYR A 68 -1.92 13.22 12.02
N SER A 69 -1.20 13.86 12.91
CA SER A 69 -0.71 13.23 14.13
C SER A 69 -1.15 13.96 15.39
N LYS A 70 -1.19 13.20 16.48
CA LYS A 70 -1.39 13.70 17.83
C LYS A 70 -0.62 12.84 18.82
N ASP A 71 0.12 13.47 19.70
CA ASP A 71 0.76 12.79 20.82
C ASP A 71 -0.23 12.63 21.97
N VAL A 72 -0.32 11.42 22.51
CA VAL A 72 -1.16 11.06 23.64
C VAL A 72 -0.32 10.20 24.60
N ASP A 73 -0.05 10.71 25.79
CA ASP A 73 0.81 10.07 26.78
C ASP A 73 2.20 9.67 26.19
N ASN A 74 2.45 8.36 26.12
CA ASN A 74 3.69 7.79 25.59
C ASN A 74 3.54 7.25 24.16
N ALA A 75 2.51 7.68 23.45
CA ALA A 75 2.24 7.23 22.09
C ALA A 75 2.00 8.40 21.14
N THR A 76 2.37 8.21 19.88
CA THR A 76 1.95 9.07 18.77
C THR A 76 0.92 8.31 17.95
N ILE A 77 -0.20 8.96 17.68
CA ILE A 77 -1.26 8.47 16.81
C ILE A 77 -1.16 9.20 15.48
N ILE A 78 -1.25 8.46 14.38
CA ILE A 78 -1.34 9.01 13.02
C ILE A 78 -2.65 8.56 12.42
N ALA A 79 -3.42 9.51 11.90
CA ALA A 79 -4.63 9.27 11.14
C ALA A 79 -4.39 9.62 9.67
N PHE A 80 -4.69 8.70 8.76
CA PHE A 80 -4.64 8.93 7.31
C PHE A 80 -6.05 9.22 6.82
N ALA A 81 -6.22 10.38 6.18
CA ALA A 81 -7.48 10.84 5.61
C ALA A 81 -7.40 10.85 4.07
N ASP A 82 -8.48 10.47 3.40
CA ASP A 82 -8.56 10.43 1.93
C ASP A 82 -8.66 11.85 1.35
N ALA A 83 -7.51 12.50 1.24
CA ALA A 83 -7.41 13.89 0.77
C ALA A 83 -7.83 14.09 -0.71
N TYR A 84 -7.93 13.02 -1.49
CA TYR A 84 -8.46 13.05 -2.86
C TYR A 84 -9.93 12.61 -2.95
N GLY A 85 -10.53 12.18 -1.84
CA GLY A 85 -11.88 11.66 -1.78
C GLY A 85 -12.81 12.50 -0.90
N ASP A 86 -13.26 11.92 0.21
CA ASP A 86 -14.22 12.54 1.12
C ASP A 86 -13.59 13.19 2.35
N ASP A 87 -12.27 13.27 2.38
CA ASP A 87 -11.46 13.87 3.45
C ASP A 87 -11.72 13.22 4.83
N LYS A 88 -11.99 11.91 4.84
CA LYS A 88 -12.23 11.14 6.05
C LYS A 88 -11.13 10.14 6.33
N VAL A 89 -10.92 9.87 7.61
CA VAL A 89 -9.97 8.89 8.10
C VAL A 89 -10.34 7.50 7.58
N TYR A 90 -9.40 6.86 6.88
CA TYR A 90 -9.51 5.49 6.38
C TYR A 90 -8.54 4.53 7.06
N SER A 91 -7.49 5.02 7.73
CA SER A 91 -6.48 4.22 8.42
C SER A 91 -5.95 4.97 9.63
N ILE A 92 -5.63 4.25 10.69
CA ILE A 92 -5.07 4.81 11.92
C ILE A 92 -3.88 3.97 12.34
N GLN A 93 -2.79 4.63 12.76
CA GLN A 93 -1.60 4.01 13.32
C GLN A 93 -1.31 4.58 14.69
N ILE A 94 -0.86 3.74 15.60
CA ILE A 94 -0.37 4.15 16.93
C ILE A 94 0.99 3.53 17.14
N PHE A 95 1.92 4.34 17.60
CA PHE A 95 3.25 3.88 17.97
C PHE A 95 3.66 4.41 19.35
N ASN A 96 4.33 3.57 20.09
CA ASN A 96 4.98 3.98 21.33
C ASN A 96 6.12 4.95 21.01
N ASN A 97 6.17 6.11 21.70
CA ASN A 97 7.16 7.18 21.47
C ASN A 97 8.62 6.77 21.78
N ALA A 98 8.84 5.63 22.43
CA ALA A 98 10.17 5.05 22.55
C ALA A 98 10.74 4.54 21.21
N TYR A 99 9.89 4.48 20.17
CA TYR A 99 10.25 4.06 18.83
C TYR A 99 9.92 5.19 17.85
N SER A 100 10.90 5.63 17.08
CA SER A 100 10.69 6.70 16.11
C SER A 100 9.76 6.21 14.99
N ILE A 101 8.70 6.96 14.74
CA ILE A 101 7.76 6.68 13.63
C ILE A 101 8.48 6.80 12.29
N ALA A 102 9.40 7.75 12.14
CA ALA A 102 10.23 7.88 10.96
C ALA A 102 11.01 6.59 10.67
N ASP A 103 11.45 5.90 11.74
CA ASP A 103 12.14 4.62 11.62
C ASP A 103 11.22 3.47 11.19
N MET A 104 9.90 3.64 11.24
CA MET A 104 8.92 2.58 11.01
C MET A 104 8.14 2.72 9.70
N THR A 105 7.95 3.93 9.18
CA THR A 105 7.05 4.16 8.02
C THR A 105 7.73 4.71 6.78
N GLN A 106 8.80 5.48 6.92
CA GLN A 106 9.47 6.15 5.78
C GLN A 106 10.99 6.12 5.86
N CYS A 107 11.57 5.31 6.74
CA CYS A 107 13.00 5.31 6.93
C CYS A 107 13.72 4.65 5.77
N ARG A 108 14.47 5.43 5.02
CA ARG A 108 15.40 4.93 4.00
C ARG A 108 16.74 4.54 4.61
N GLU A 109 17.10 5.16 5.73
CA GLU A 109 18.35 4.92 6.46
C GLU A 109 18.03 4.42 7.87
N THR A 110 18.44 3.20 8.19
CA THR A 110 18.23 2.63 9.53
C THR A 110 19.51 1.99 10.05
N THR A 111 19.74 2.14 11.35
CA THR A 111 20.77 1.41 12.08
C THR A 111 20.29 0.01 12.48
N LEU A 112 18.99 -0.26 12.37
CA LEU A 112 18.40 -1.55 12.67
C LEU A 112 18.50 -2.46 11.44
N PRO A 113 19.00 -3.69 11.58
CA PRO A 113 18.99 -4.64 10.48
C PRO A 113 17.55 -4.98 10.13
N MET A 114 17.10 -4.54 8.95
CA MET A 114 15.81 -4.92 8.40
C MET A 114 15.91 -6.28 7.70
N ASN A 115 15.00 -7.16 7.97
CA ASN A 115 14.95 -8.46 7.29
C ASN A 115 13.87 -8.44 6.20
N TYR A 116 14.29 -8.17 4.97
CA TYR A 116 13.44 -8.29 3.78
C TYR A 116 13.67 -9.64 3.09
N SER A 117 13.45 -10.74 3.81
CA SER A 117 13.45 -12.07 3.19
C SER A 117 12.33 -12.19 2.14
N ALA A 118 12.43 -13.20 1.28
CA ALA A 118 11.40 -13.47 0.27
C ALA A 118 10.00 -13.65 0.89
N ASP A 119 9.93 -14.26 2.07
CA ASP A 119 8.67 -14.44 2.79
C ASP A 119 8.12 -13.11 3.29
N VAL A 120 8.96 -12.24 3.88
CA VAL A 120 8.55 -10.90 4.33
C VAL A 120 8.05 -10.06 3.16
N LEU A 121 8.74 -10.06 2.02
CA LEU A 121 8.30 -9.33 0.82
C LEU A 121 6.97 -9.88 0.29
N THR A 122 6.78 -11.20 0.30
CA THR A 122 5.52 -11.83 -0.12
C THR A 122 4.36 -11.46 0.82
N GLU A 123 4.63 -11.38 2.11
CA GLU A 123 3.65 -10.92 3.10
C GLU A 123 3.31 -9.44 2.88
N MET A 124 4.30 -8.57 2.66
CA MET A 124 4.05 -7.16 2.34
C MET A 124 3.16 -6.99 1.10
N GLU A 125 3.37 -7.81 0.04
CA GLU A 125 2.50 -7.82 -1.14
C GLU A 125 1.05 -8.20 -0.80
N THR A 126 0.88 -9.15 0.11
CA THR A 126 -0.43 -9.64 0.53
C THR A 126 -1.13 -8.59 1.41
N GLU A 127 -0.43 -8.04 2.36
CA GLU A 127 -0.94 -6.99 3.24
C GLU A 127 -1.33 -5.73 2.47
N THR A 128 -0.45 -5.27 1.56
CA THR A 128 -0.77 -4.12 0.71
C THR A 128 -2.04 -4.35 -0.09
N PHE A 129 -2.19 -5.54 -0.70
CA PHE A 129 -3.40 -5.88 -1.43
C PHE A 129 -4.66 -5.82 -0.54
N GLU A 130 -4.59 -6.38 0.65
CA GLU A 130 -5.71 -6.42 1.59
C GLU A 130 -6.09 -5.03 2.09
N ILE A 131 -5.11 -4.18 2.38
CA ILE A 131 -5.32 -2.78 2.77
C ILE A 131 -5.99 -1.99 1.63
N LEU A 132 -5.50 -2.12 0.40
CA LEU A 132 -6.08 -1.45 -0.75
C LEU A 132 -7.52 -1.91 -1.02
N ASN A 133 -7.80 -3.20 -0.90
CA ASN A 133 -9.17 -3.70 -1.02
C ASN A 133 -10.08 -3.22 0.11
N ALA A 134 -9.60 -3.20 1.34
CA ALA A 134 -10.34 -2.66 2.47
C ALA A 134 -10.71 -1.19 2.24
N TYR A 135 -9.76 -0.39 1.73
CA TYR A 135 -10.02 0.99 1.34
C TYR A 135 -11.13 1.08 0.27
N LEU A 136 -11.01 0.35 -0.84
CA LEU A 136 -12.00 0.38 -1.93
C LEU A 136 -13.42 0.03 -1.49
N VAL A 137 -13.55 -1.00 -0.66
CA VAL A 137 -14.87 -1.48 -0.22
C VAL A 137 -15.47 -0.57 0.83
N ASN A 138 -14.69 -0.14 1.81
CA ASN A 138 -15.19 0.64 2.94
C ASN A 138 -15.51 2.09 2.56
N THR A 139 -14.71 2.71 1.70
CA THR A 139 -14.96 4.08 1.25
C THR A 139 -15.97 4.15 0.12
N GLY A 140 -16.13 3.06 -0.64
CA GLY A 140 -17.03 3.02 -1.78
C GLY A 140 -16.64 3.94 -2.94
N VAL A 141 -15.39 4.42 -2.95
CA VAL A 141 -14.89 5.38 -3.97
C VAL A 141 -14.85 4.83 -5.39
N ARG A 142 -14.89 3.50 -5.52
CA ARG A 142 -14.85 2.86 -6.84
C ARG A 142 -16.25 2.81 -7.44
N ASP A 143 -16.43 3.46 -8.58
CA ASP A 143 -17.68 3.40 -9.36
C ASP A 143 -17.72 2.11 -10.21
N ALA A 144 -18.01 1.00 -9.56
CA ALA A 144 -18.14 -0.30 -10.20
C ALA A 144 -19.14 -1.17 -9.42
N ASP A 145 -19.79 -2.11 -10.10
CA ASP A 145 -20.69 -3.09 -9.47
C ASP A 145 -19.96 -3.95 -8.44
N VAL A 146 -18.68 -4.27 -8.72
CA VAL A 146 -17.80 -4.97 -7.79
C VAL A 146 -16.76 -4.00 -7.26
N LYS A 147 -16.86 -3.64 -6.00
CA LYS A 147 -15.95 -2.68 -5.35
C LYS A 147 -14.53 -3.25 -5.18
N ALA A 148 -14.40 -4.51 -4.84
CA ALA A 148 -13.10 -5.18 -4.64
C ALA A 148 -12.39 -5.48 -5.97
N ILE A 149 -11.04 -5.44 -5.92
CA ILE A 149 -10.17 -5.97 -6.98
C ILE A 149 -9.72 -7.38 -6.57
N ARG A 150 -9.46 -8.26 -7.53
CA ARG A 150 -8.98 -9.62 -7.26
C ARG A 150 -7.48 -9.71 -7.49
N LYS A 151 -6.76 -10.30 -6.53
CA LYS A 151 -5.34 -10.62 -6.69
C LYS A 151 -5.18 -11.85 -7.60
N ASN A 152 -4.20 -11.80 -8.51
CA ASN A 152 -3.85 -12.92 -9.36
C ASN A 152 -2.36 -13.23 -9.27
N THR A 153 -2.03 -14.46 -8.90
CA THR A 153 -0.65 -14.90 -8.66
C THR A 153 0.25 -14.77 -9.90
N LYS A 154 -0.25 -15.06 -11.10
CA LYS A 154 0.56 -14.90 -12.31
C LYS A 154 0.87 -13.44 -12.61
N VAL A 155 -0.09 -12.55 -12.38
CA VAL A 155 0.13 -11.09 -12.50
C VAL A 155 1.10 -10.62 -11.43
N SER A 156 0.98 -11.10 -10.19
CA SER A 156 1.96 -10.80 -9.13
C SER A 156 3.38 -11.26 -9.49
N ASN A 157 3.54 -12.41 -10.13
CA ASN A 157 4.85 -12.86 -10.58
C ASN A 157 5.45 -11.95 -11.66
N VAL A 158 4.62 -11.40 -12.56
CA VAL A 158 5.05 -10.40 -13.56
C VAL A 158 5.47 -9.10 -12.89
N ALA A 159 4.67 -8.60 -11.94
CA ALA A 159 4.99 -7.41 -11.14
C ALA A 159 6.28 -7.61 -10.33
N ARG A 160 6.45 -8.78 -9.68
CA ARG A 160 7.64 -9.11 -8.90
C ARG A 160 8.91 -9.20 -9.75
N ALA A 161 8.82 -9.74 -10.96
CA ALA A 161 9.96 -9.78 -11.88
C ALA A 161 10.42 -8.37 -12.26
N TYR A 162 9.49 -7.43 -12.44
CA TYR A 162 9.83 -6.04 -12.73
C TYR A 162 10.34 -5.30 -11.49
N SER A 163 9.73 -5.47 -10.34
CA SER A 163 10.21 -4.96 -9.06
C SER A 163 11.67 -5.42 -8.79
N LYS A 164 11.97 -6.70 -9.06
CA LYS A 164 13.34 -7.20 -8.96
C LYS A 164 14.29 -6.50 -9.93
N LYS A 165 13.88 -6.23 -11.17
CA LYS A 165 14.70 -5.48 -12.14
C LYS A 165 15.03 -4.06 -11.64
N ILE A 166 14.06 -3.39 -10.98
CA ILE A 166 14.25 -2.08 -10.35
C ILE A 166 15.32 -2.18 -9.24
N ALA A 167 15.21 -3.17 -8.36
CA ALA A 167 16.18 -3.40 -7.29
C ALA A 167 17.58 -3.74 -7.83
N ASP A 168 17.67 -4.63 -8.83
CA ASP A 168 18.93 -4.99 -9.48
C ASP A 168 19.58 -3.79 -10.20
N GLY A 169 18.76 -2.87 -10.73
CA GLY A 169 19.17 -1.60 -11.33
C GLY A 169 19.54 -0.52 -10.29
N ARG A 170 19.41 -0.81 -9.00
CA ARG A 170 19.72 0.08 -7.88
C ARG A 170 18.93 1.40 -7.92
N GLN A 171 17.70 1.34 -8.37
CA GLN A 171 16.83 2.50 -8.40
C GLN A 171 16.33 2.83 -6.99
N THR A 172 16.41 4.09 -6.61
CA THR A 172 16.12 4.59 -5.25
C THR A 172 14.98 5.60 -5.21
N ASP A 173 14.54 6.09 -6.38
CA ASP A 173 13.42 7.01 -6.52
C ASP A 173 12.47 6.52 -7.62
N ALA A 174 11.17 6.54 -7.33
CA ALA A 174 10.16 6.13 -8.31
C ALA A 174 10.12 7.06 -9.54
N ALA A 175 10.49 8.33 -9.38
CA ALA A 175 10.56 9.28 -10.50
C ALA A 175 11.65 8.93 -11.53
N ASP A 176 12.67 8.17 -11.12
CA ASP A 176 13.77 7.72 -12.00
C ASP A 176 13.45 6.39 -12.72
N VAL A 177 12.30 5.78 -12.41
CA VAL A 177 11.88 4.50 -12.97
C VAL A 177 10.73 4.71 -13.94
N GLU A 178 10.95 4.35 -15.20
CA GLU A 178 9.89 4.40 -16.20
C GLU A 178 8.88 3.27 -15.97
N GLU A 179 7.61 3.62 -15.83
CA GLU A 179 6.52 2.64 -15.85
C GLU A 179 6.46 1.97 -17.23
N ARG A 180 6.25 0.67 -17.25
CA ARG A 180 6.13 -0.07 -18.51
C ARG A 180 4.90 0.39 -19.27
N ASP A 181 5.02 0.56 -20.57
CA ASP A 181 3.87 0.82 -21.42
C ASP A 181 2.96 -0.43 -21.57
N SER A 182 1.77 -0.21 -22.11
CA SER A 182 0.78 -1.29 -22.29
C SER A 182 1.29 -2.44 -23.16
N ALA A 183 2.20 -2.21 -24.12
CA ALA A 183 2.76 -3.26 -24.95
C ALA A 183 3.78 -4.10 -24.17
N GLN A 184 4.59 -3.48 -23.35
CA GLN A 184 5.58 -4.15 -22.50
C GLN A 184 4.88 -4.99 -21.41
N ILE A 185 3.84 -4.45 -20.75
CA ILE A 185 3.04 -5.19 -19.76
C ILE A 185 2.34 -6.37 -20.44
N LYS A 186 1.70 -6.14 -21.60
CA LYS A 186 1.06 -7.20 -22.37
C LYS A 186 2.03 -8.33 -22.68
N ALA A 187 3.20 -8.02 -23.23
CA ALA A 187 4.21 -9.01 -23.56
C ALA A 187 4.66 -9.81 -22.32
N ALA A 188 4.86 -9.14 -21.19
CA ALA A 188 5.24 -9.80 -19.94
C ALA A 188 4.13 -10.74 -19.44
N LEU A 189 2.87 -10.35 -19.52
CA LEU A 189 1.73 -11.15 -19.11
C LEU A 189 1.55 -12.38 -20.04
N GLU A 190 1.66 -12.19 -21.37
CA GLU A 190 1.59 -13.28 -22.35
C GLU A 190 2.72 -14.28 -22.16
N ASN A 191 3.95 -13.83 -21.91
CA ASN A 191 5.10 -14.68 -21.58
C ASN A 191 4.88 -15.47 -20.27
N ALA A 192 4.12 -14.94 -19.32
CA ALA A 192 3.71 -15.65 -18.11
C ALA A 192 2.51 -16.62 -18.34
N GLY A 193 2.08 -16.80 -19.58
CA GLY A 193 0.98 -17.68 -19.95
C GLY A 193 -0.41 -17.13 -19.58
N ILE A 194 -0.56 -15.80 -19.56
CA ILE A 194 -1.85 -15.15 -19.40
C ILE A 194 -2.38 -14.77 -20.77
N SER A 195 -3.50 -15.37 -21.18
CA SER A 195 -4.14 -15.04 -22.45
C SER A 195 -4.90 -13.72 -22.34
N LEU A 196 -4.52 -12.75 -23.17
CA LEU A 196 -5.14 -11.43 -23.27
C LEU A 196 -5.91 -11.27 -24.60
N SER A 197 -6.14 -12.36 -25.34
CA SER A 197 -6.78 -12.31 -26.66
C SER A 197 -8.27 -11.96 -26.60
N GLY A 198 -8.73 -11.20 -27.57
CA GLY A 198 -10.12 -11.14 -28.03
C GLY A 198 -11.03 -10.06 -27.45
N LYS A 199 -10.60 -9.18 -26.50
CA LYS A 199 -11.41 -8.05 -26.01
C LYS A 199 -10.52 -6.85 -25.72
N LYS A 200 -11.13 -5.66 -25.66
CA LYS A 200 -10.45 -4.46 -25.16
C LYS A 200 -9.96 -4.75 -23.75
N ARG A 201 -8.65 -4.60 -23.54
CA ARG A 201 -8.00 -4.83 -22.26
C ARG A 201 -7.35 -3.55 -21.79
N TYR A 202 -7.39 -3.33 -20.49
CA TYR A 202 -6.75 -2.21 -19.84
C TYR A 202 -5.53 -2.72 -19.09
N TRP A 203 -4.43 -1.98 -19.17
CA TRP A 203 -3.20 -2.25 -18.46
C TRP A 203 -2.75 -0.97 -17.80
N GLY A 204 -2.53 -1.04 -16.52
CA GLY A 204 -1.93 0.04 -15.76
C GLY A 204 -0.84 -0.52 -14.87
N GLU A 205 0.22 0.23 -14.66
CA GLU A 205 1.29 -0.09 -13.73
C GLU A 205 1.49 1.08 -12.79
N ARG A 206 1.83 0.78 -11.54
CA ARG A 206 2.27 1.79 -10.57
C ARG A 206 3.46 1.27 -9.81
N ILE A 207 4.42 2.17 -9.60
CA ILE A 207 5.70 1.88 -8.96
C ILE A 207 5.85 2.78 -7.74
N MET A 208 6.11 2.16 -6.59
CA MET A 208 6.37 2.85 -5.34
C MET A 208 7.73 2.43 -4.81
N ILE A 209 8.53 3.38 -4.33
CA ILE A 209 9.85 3.12 -3.75
C ILE A 209 9.99 3.84 -2.42
N GLY A 210 10.62 3.19 -1.45
CA GLY A 210 11.05 3.79 -0.19
C GLY A 210 10.06 3.68 0.96
N ASN A 211 8.98 2.95 0.80
CA ASN A 211 8.10 2.61 1.93
C ASN A 211 8.60 1.36 2.63
N MET A 212 8.61 1.37 3.95
CA MET A 212 9.24 0.31 4.73
C MET A 212 8.31 -0.87 5.01
N ASP A 213 7.00 -0.67 4.89
CA ASP A 213 5.98 -1.67 5.16
C ASP A 213 4.79 -1.60 4.20
N ALA A 214 3.87 -2.54 4.33
CA ALA A 214 2.68 -2.65 3.51
C ALA A 214 1.74 -1.45 3.66
N ILE A 215 1.66 -0.85 4.85
CA ILE A 215 0.81 0.31 5.11
C ILE A 215 1.36 1.53 4.39
N GLY A 216 2.67 1.77 4.47
CA GLY A 216 3.34 2.84 3.75
C GLY A 216 3.12 2.71 2.24
N PHE A 217 3.25 1.51 1.67
CA PHE A 217 2.96 1.26 0.26
C PHE A 217 1.50 1.51 -0.10
N ALA A 218 0.55 1.01 0.70
CA ALA A 218 -0.87 1.22 0.45
C ALA A 218 -1.24 2.71 0.52
N ASN A 219 -0.76 3.43 1.54
CA ASN A 219 -0.99 4.86 1.67
C ASN A 219 -0.37 5.64 0.50
N SER A 220 0.82 5.27 0.04
CA SER A 220 1.44 5.90 -1.16
C SER A 220 0.60 5.73 -2.42
N VAL A 221 -0.11 4.61 -2.56
CA VAL A 221 -1.05 4.40 -3.68
C VAL A 221 -2.30 5.27 -3.50
N ILE A 222 -2.89 5.30 -2.31
CA ILE A 222 -4.12 6.03 -2.03
C ILE A 222 -3.89 7.55 -2.15
N GLU A 223 -2.76 8.04 -1.67
CA GLU A 223 -2.42 9.47 -1.63
C GLU A 223 -1.61 9.96 -2.84
N SER A 224 -1.46 9.13 -3.86
CA SER A 224 -0.96 9.52 -5.18
C SER A 224 -2.11 9.65 -6.16
N ASN A 225 -2.34 10.85 -6.72
CA ASN A 225 -3.45 11.08 -7.63
C ASN A 225 -3.52 10.05 -8.77
N ASP A 226 -2.38 9.79 -9.42
CA ASP A 226 -2.33 8.87 -10.57
C ASP A 226 -2.50 7.41 -10.15
N ALA A 227 -1.87 6.99 -9.06
CA ALA A 227 -1.98 5.63 -8.57
C ALA A 227 -3.40 5.36 -8.03
N ARG A 228 -3.98 6.31 -7.29
CA ARG A 228 -5.35 6.23 -6.80
C ARG A 228 -6.35 6.17 -7.95
N ASN A 229 -6.23 7.01 -8.97
CA ASN A 229 -7.11 7.00 -10.13
C ASN A 229 -7.06 5.65 -10.86
N THR A 230 -5.89 5.03 -10.94
CA THR A 230 -5.76 3.67 -11.48
C THR A 230 -6.46 2.66 -10.57
N LEU A 231 -6.23 2.73 -9.26
CA LEU A 231 -6.82 1.82 -8.27
C LEU A 231 -8.34 1.86 -8.26
N ILE A 232 -8.95 3.05 -8.32
CA ILE A 232 -10.41 3.23 -8.27
C ILE A 232 -11.10 3.00 -9.61
N SER A 233 -10.37 2.91 -10.72
CA SER A 233 -10.94 2.73 -12.05
C SER A 233 -11.75 1.45 -12.15
N ALA A 234 -12.95 1.54 -12.72
CA ALA A 234 -13.81 0.39 -13.02
C ALA A 234 -13.24 -0.50 -14.14
N ASP A 235 -12.28 0.01 -14.93
CA ASP A 235 -11.65 -0.70 -16.03
C ASP A 235 -10.78 -1.86 -15.56
N TYR A 236 -10.27 -1.80 -14.34
CA TYR A 236 -9.40 -2.82 -13.78
C TYR A 236 -10.15 -3.69 -12.77
N THR A 237 -10.11 -4.99 -12.94
CA THR A 237 -10.79 -5.95 -12.06
C THR A 237 -9.83 -6.90 -11.35
N ILE A 238 -8.58 -6.92 -11.78
CA ILE A 238 -7.53 -7.80 -11.30
C ILE A 238 -6.26 -6.98 -11.10
N CYS A 239 -5.52 -7.28 -10.04
CA CYS A 239 -4.17 -6.78 -9.86
C CYS A 239 -3.18 -7.89 -9.51
N GLY A 240 -1.92 -7.60 -9.72
CA GLY A 240 -0.78 -8.34 -9.19
C GLY A 240 0.17 -7.39 -8.52
N ILE A 241 0.68 -7.75 -7.37
CA ILE A 241 1.62 -6.95 -6.59
C ILE A 241 2.91 -7.75 -6.47
N GLY A 242 4.04 -7.08 -6.71
CA GLY A 242 5.37 -7.65 -6.57
C GLY A 242 6.32 -6.70 -5.85
N ALA A 243 6.98 -7.18 -4.82
CA ALA A 243 7.92 -6.40 -4.02
C ALA A 243 9.36 -6.93 -4.15
N SER A 244 10.31 -6.02 -4.05
CA SER A 244 11.76 -6.29 -3.96
C SER A 244 12.43 -5.21 -3.13
N VAL A 245 13.70 -5.42 -2.80
CA VAL A 245 14.49 -4.43 -2.06
C VAL A 245 15.88 -4.30 -2.66
N TYR A 246 16.33 -3.08 -2.84
CA TYR A 246 17.74 -2.75 -3.00
C TYR A 246 18.29 -2.32 -1.64
N THR A 247 19.47 -2.81 -1.28
CA THR A 247 20.15 -2.44 -0.05
C THR A 247 21.49 -1.84 -0.39
N GLU A 248 21.76 -0.62 0.05
CA GLU A 248 23.06 0.01 -0.02
C GLU A 248 23.76 -0.10 1.33
N SER A 249 25.03 -0.50 1.32
CA SER A 249 25.84 -0.63 2.51
C SER A 249 27.07 0.24 2.40
N ALA A 250 27.03 1.42 3.03
CA ALA A 250 28.15 2.35 3.12
C ALA A 250 28.27 2.85 4.57
N GLY A 251 28.58 1.92 5.48
CA GLY A 251 28.70 2.20 6.93
C GLY A 251 27.41 1.97 7.70
N LYS A 252 26.28 2.52 7.26
CA LYS A 252 24.92 2.13 7.69
C LYS A 252 24.18 1.51 6.52
N ALA A 253 23.34 0.53 6.77
CA ALA A 253 22.51 -0.03 5.73
C ALA A 253 21.36 0.92 5.40
N VAL A 254 21.19 1.23 4.11
CA VAL A 254 20.06 1.98 3.59
C VAL A 254 19.24 1.03 2.73
N TYR A 255 17.96 0.94 3.02
CA TYR A 255 17.05 0.04 2.33
C TYR A 255 16.12 0.84 1.42
N TYR A 256 15.95 0.35 0.20
CA TYR A 256 15.04 0.88 -0.80
C TYR A 256 14.06 -0.21 -1.23
N PRO A 257 13.07 -0.52 -0.38
CA PRO A 257 12.00 -1.42 -0.81
C PRO A 257 11.24 -0.76 -1.95
N ASN A 258 10.90 -1.55 -2.94
CA ASN A 258 10.06 -1.10 -4.05
C ASN A 258 8.92 -2.09 -4.29
N MET A 259 7.82 -1.58 -4.78
CA MET A 259 6.64 -2.36 -5.09
C MET A 259 6.08 -1.94 -6.44
N VAL A 260 5.81 -2.93 -7.27
CA VAL A 260 5.14 -2.77 -8.56
C VAL A 260 3.75 -3.35 -8.44
N ILE A 261 2.76 -2.61 -8.91
CA ILE A 261 1.37 -3.05 -8.99
C ILE A 261 0.94 -3.00 -10.45
N ASP A 262 0.67 -4.16 -11.02
CA ASP A 262 0.07 -4.31 -12.34
C ASP A 262 -1.44 -4.44 -12.22
N PHE A 263 -2.19 -3.58 -12.90
CA PHE A 263 -3.64 -3.61 -12.96
C PHE A 263 -4.10 -4.07 -14.35
N ILE A 264 -5.01 -5.00 -14.40
CA ILE A 264 -5.58 -5.50 -15.66
C ILE A 264 -7.09 -5.69 -15.55
N ASP A 265 -7.76 -5.69 -16.68
CA ASP A 265 -9.15 -6.11 -16.81
C ASP A 265 -9.26 -7.65 -16.67
N LYS A 266 -10.34 -8.25 -17.09
CA LYS A 266 -10.61 -9.68 -16.93
C LYS A 266 -9.57 -10.56 -17.63
N ILE A 267 -9.06 -11.56 -16.91
CA ILE A 267 -8.38 -12.70 -17.50
C ILE A 267 -9.45 -13.68 -17.98
N SER A 268 -9.37 -14.09 -19.26
CA SER A 268 -10.19 -15.21 -19.75
C SER A 268 -9.69 -16.49 -19.08
N THR A 269 -10.46 -17.07 -18.20
CA THR A 269 -10.21 -18.45 -17.76
C THR A 269 -10.47 -19.35 -18.97
N PRO A 270 -9.55 -20.24 -19.38
CA PRO A 270 -9.90 -21.29 -20.32
C PRO A 270 -11.05 -22.10 -19.69
N VAL A 271 -12.18 -22.15 -20.37
CA VAL A 271 -13.24 -23.07 -19.96
C VAL A 271 -12.70 -24.47 -20.27
N SER A 272 -12.27 -25.18 -19.24
CA SER A 272 -11.95 -26.59 -19.36
C SER A 272 -13.27 -27.33 -19.54
N TYR A 273 -13.61 -27.64 -20.77
CA TYR A 273 -14.64 -28.64 -21.03
C TYR A 273 -14.00 -30.01 -20.77
N THR A 274 -14.21 -30.54 -19.58
CA THR A 274 -14.07 -31.98 -19.34
C THR A 274 -15.28 -32.64 -20.01
N HIS A 275 -15.03 -33.33 -21.12
CA HIS A 275 -15.96 -34.30 -21.69
C HIS A 275 -15.90 -35.60 -20.88
#